data_b0d4b0155db802963879f39c8c847fb6
#
_entry.id   b0d4b0155db802963879f39c8c847fb6
#
_cell.length_a   1.000
_cell.length_b   1.000
_cell.length_c   1.000
_cell.angle_alpha   90.00
_cell.angle_beta   90.00
_cell.angle_gamma   90.00
#
_symmetry.space_group_name_H-M   'P 1'
#
loop_
_entity.id
_entity.type
_entity.pdbx_description
1 polymer ?
#
loop_
_entity_poly.entity_id
_entity_poly.type
_entity_poly.pdbx_seq_one_letter_code
_entity_poly.pdbx_strand_id
1 'polypeptide(L)'
;MTRQCLTALAEVTDDVTYEVILVDNGSTDGVQDFLRTLGGDVQVIRNEENLGFAKACNQGARAARGEFLVFLNNDTIPLKGWLSALVEDIRAHADVAVVGSKLLFEDGSIQHAGVAFSRECLMPYHMYRGGRAEAACANRRRELQCVTAACMLVRRSVFEQVDGFDEGYRNGFEDVDLCLKIRKQAWKIVYQPKSVLYHLESKTPGRKIHELDN
;
A
#
# COMPACT_ATOMS: atom_id res chain seq x y z
N MET A 1 8.97 -2.04 13.94
CA MET A 1 7.97 -2.12 12.87
C MET A 1 8.53 -2.83 11.64
N THR A 2 9.55 -2.33 10.93
CA THR A 2 10.12 -2.95 9.71
C THR A 2 10.44 -4.44 9.87
N ARG A 3 11.14 -4.82 10.98
CA ARG A 3 11.42 -6.24 11.26
C ARG A 3 10.15 -7.07 11.37
N GLN A 4 9.14 -6.59 12.09
CA GLN A 4 7.87 -7.28 12.30
C GLN A 4 7.11 -7.47 10.97
N CYS A 5 7.08 -6.44 10.12
CA CYS A 5 6.49 -6.51 8.79
C CYS A 5 7.20 -7.55 7.91
N LEU A 6 8.55 -7.53 7.84
CA LEU A 6 9.31 -8.49 7.05
C LEU A 6 9.20 -9.93 7.57
N THR A 7 9.15 -10.12 8.90
CA THR A 7 8.94 -11.44 9.50
C THR A 7 7.56 -11.98 9.12
N ALA A 8 6.51 -11.18 9.31
CA ALA A 8 5.15 -11.59 8.96
C ALA A 8 5.04 -11.88 7.44
N LEU A 9 5.64 -11.04 6.58
CA LEU A 9 5.67 -11.27 5.14
C LEU A 9 6.28 -12.64 4.80
N ALA A 10 7.44 -12.98 5.37
CA ALA A 10 8.11 -14.24 5.12
C ALA A 10 7.32 -15.46 5.64
N GLU A 11 6.60 -15.31 6.75
CA GLU A 11 5.83 -16.42 7.36
C GLU A 11 4.52 -16.73 6.63
N VAL A 12 3.87 -15.73 6.00
CA VAL A 12 2.50 -15.90 5.47
C VAL A 12 2.40 -15.81 3.95
N THR A 13 3.53 -15.55 3.24
CA THR A 13 3.53 -15.37 1.79
C THR A 13 4.36 -16.48 1.13
N ASP A 14 3.78 -17.65 1.02
CA ASP A 14 4.38 -18.87 0.44
C ASP A 14 3.74 -19.29 -0.90
N ASP A 15 2.68 -18.63 -1.31
CA ASP A 15 1.82 -18.98 -2.44
C ASP A 15 2.06 -18.15 -3.72
N VAL A 16 2.91 -17.12 -3.65
CA VAL A 16 3.27 -16.23 -4.77
C VAL A 16 4.76 -15.96 -4.75
N THR A 17 5.42 -16.04 -5.90
CA THR A 17 6.83 -15.63 -6.05
C THR A 17 6.92 -14.11 -6.03
N TYR A 18 7.78 -13.57 -5.17
CA TYR A 18 8.00 -12.13 -5.03
C TYR A 18 9.47 -11.81 -4.72
N GLU A 19 9.85 -10.57 -4.95
CA GLU A 19 11.10 -9.96 -4.48
C GLU A 19 10.75 -8.83 -3.51
N VAL A 20 11.64 -8.54 -2.57
CA VAL A 20 11.48 -7.43 -1.63
C VAL A 20 12.50 -6.33 -1.92
N ILE A 21 12.00 -5.12 -2.17
CA ILE A 21 12.82 -3.92 -2.29
C ILE A 21 12.46 -3.00 -1.13
N LEU A 22 13.37 -2.85 -0.20
CA LEU A 22 13.20 -2.01 0.96
C LEU A 22 13.93 -0.68 0.74
N VAL A 23 13.20 0.42 0.78
CA VAL A 23 13.78 1.75 0.69
C VAL A 23 13.89 2.35 2.09
N ASP A 24 15.13 2.41 2.62
CA ASP A 24 15.45 3.13 3.86
C ASP A 24 15.57 4.62 3.55
N ASN A 25 14.51 5.35 3.87
CA ASN A 25 14.36 6.77 3.53
C ASN A 25 14.96 7.69 4.60
N GLY A 26 16.26 7.50 4.91
CA GLY A 26 17.00 8.31 5.85
C GLY A 26 16.73 8.00 7.32
N SER A 27 16.47 6.72 7.67
CA SER A 27 16.23 6.33 9.07
C SER A 27 17.43 6.58 9.98
N THR A 28 17.16 7.03 11.21
CA THR A 28 18.15 7.32 12.26
C THR A 28 17.92 6.53 13.56
N ASP A 29 16.97 5.61 13.59
CA ASP A 29 16.47 4.89 14.76
C ASP A 29 17.15 3.52 15.00
N GLY A 30 18.33 3.28 14.42
CA GLY A 30 19.08 2.02 14.54
C GLY A 30 18.52 0.87 13.69
N VAL A 31 17.51 1.12 12.85
CA VAL A 31 17.02 0.10 11.89
C VAL A 31 18.12 -0.33 10.92
N GLN A 32 19.10 0.51 10.67
CA GLN A 32 20.23 0.28 9.78
C GLN A 32 21.04 -0.97 10.12
N ASP A 33 21.27 -1.24 11.42
CA ASP A 33 22.00 -2.44 11.84
C ASP A 33 21.20 -3.70 11.51
N PHE A 34 19.87 -3.63 11.66
CA PHE A 34 18.99 -4.70 11.20
C PHE A 34 19.03 -4.85 9.67
N LEU A 35 18.97 -3.75 8.90
CA LEU A 35 18.99 -3.82 7.44
C LEU A 35 20.31 -4.43 6.90
N ARG A 36 21.44 -4.21 7.56
CA ARG A 36 22.72 -4.85 7.21
C ARG A 36 22.74 -6.38 7.42
N THR A 37 21.85 -6.89 8.29
CA THR A 37 21.71 -8.34 8.49
C THR A 37 20.82 -9.01 7.46
N LEU A 38 20.07 -8.23 6.66
CA LEU A 38 19.26 -8.75 5.59
C LEU A 38 20.16 -9.16 4.41
N GLY A 39 19.92 -10.35 3.89
CA GLY A 39 20.62 -10.91 2.73
C GLY A 39 19.64 -11.64 1.82
N GLY A 40 20.16 -12.22 0.74
CA GLY A 40 19.38 -13.05 -0.17
C GLY A 40 18.35 -12.25 -0.97
N ASP A 41 17.08 -12.48 -0.69
CA ASP A 41 15.97 -12.00 -1.52
C ASP A 41 15.49 -10.56 -1.19
N VAL A 42 16.19 -9.84 -0.29
CA VAL A 42 15.86 -8.46 0.07
C VAL A 42 16.91 -7.51 -0.49
N GLN A 43 16.49 -6.67 -1.43
CA GLN A 43 17.29 -5.54 -1.91
C GLN A 43 17.03 -4.31 -1.06
N VAL A 44 18.09 -3.71 -0.49
CA VAL A 44 17.98 -2.47 0.31
C VAL A 44 18.50 -1.29 -0.51
N ILE A 45 17.67 -0.25 -0.65
CA ILE A 45 18.03 1.06 -1.20
C ILE A 45 18.07 2.04 -0.03
N ARG A 46 19.18 2.77 0.14
CA ARG A 46 19.31 3.72 1.22
C ARG A 46 19.42 5.15 0.70
N ASN A 47 18.61 6.03 1.28
CA ASN A 47 18.72 7.47 1.12
C ASN A 47 19.42 8.08 2.34
N GLU A 48 20.19 9.14 2.15
CA GLU A 48 20.86 9.86 3.24
C GLU A 48 19.87 10.69 4.07
N GLU A 49 18.77 11.14 3.45
CA GLU A 49 17.71 11.93 4.05
C GLU A 49 16.32 11.43 3.66
N ASN A 50 15.30 11.91 4.36
CA ASN A 50 13.90 11.59 4.03
C ASN A 50 13.44 12.38 2.81
N LEU A 51 13.36 11.71 1.66
CA LEU A 51 12.92 12.27 0.38
C LEU A 51 11.40 12.34 0.20
N GLY A 52 10.63 11.87 1.20
CA GLY A 52 9.17 11.72 1.12
C GLY A 52 8.73 10.35 0.58
N PHE A 53 7.44 10.04 0.77
CA PHE A 53 6.88 8.73 0.44
C PHE A 53 6.89 8.47 -1.07
N ALA A 54 6.37 9.39 -1.87
CA ALA A 54 6.24 9.26 -3.32
C ALA A 54 7.60 8.95 -3.98
N LYS A 55 8.64 9.73 -3.63
CA LYS A 55 9.98 9.58 -4.21
C LYS A 55 10.63 8.25 -3.81
N ALA A 56 10.49 7.82 -2.55
CA ALA A 56 11.00 6.54 -2.09
C ALA A 56 10.28 5.37 -2.80
N CYS A 57 8.96 5.42 -2.95
CA CYS A 57 8.19 4.43 -3.69
C CYS A 57 8.60 4.35 -5.16
N ASN A 58 8.81 5.49 -5.83
CA ASN A 58 9.30 5.53 -7.20
C ASN A 58 10.71 4.92 -7.35
N GLN A 59 11.61 5.15 -6.37
CA GLN A 59 12.94 4.51 -6.34
C GLN A 59 12.82 2.99 -6.26
N GLY A 60 11.98 2.47 -5.36
CA GLY A 60 11.72 1.04 -5.24
C GLY A 60 11.13 0.46 -6.52
N ALA A 61 10.15 1.12 -7.11
CA ALA A 61 9.50 0.70 -8.35
C ALA A 61 10.49 0.60 -9.53
N ARG A 62 11.42 1.55 -9.65
CA ARG A 62 12.48 1.51 -10.69
C ARG A 62 13.44 0.34 -10.54
N ALA A 63 13.68 -0.13 -9.32
CA ALA A 63 14.55 -1.28 -9.04
C ALA A 63 13.82 -2.63 -9.20
N ALA A 64 12.49 -2.63 -9.18
CA ALA A 64 11.67 -3.83 -9.27
C ALA A 64 11.72 -4.47 -10.65
N ARG A 65 11.61 -5.82 -10.68
CA ARG A 65 11.61 -6.64 -11.91
C ARG A 65 10.27 -7.34 -12.14
N GLY A 66 9.41 -7.38 -11.12
CA GLY A 66 8.12 -8.05 -11.16
C GLY A 66 7.16 -7.46 -12.20
N GLU A 67 6.20 -8.26 -12.66
CA GLU A 67 5.08 -7.84 -13.52
C GLU A 67 4.15 -6.86 -12.80
N PHE A 68 4.02 -7.05 -11.51
CA PHE A 68 3.22 -6.22 -10.61
C PHE A 68 4.11 -5.57 -9.55
N LEU A 69 3.75 -4.37 -9.14
CA LEU A 69 4.36 -3.64 -8.03
C LEU A 69 3.40 -3.69 -6.84
N VAL A 70 3.90 -4.07 -5.67
CA VAL A 70 3.17 -3.95 -4.42
C VAL A 70 3.80 -2.85 -3.59
N PHE A 71 3.04 -1.78 -3.35
CA PHE A 71 3.41 -0.78 -2.36
C PHE A 71 2.90 -1.25 -1.00
N LEU A 72 3.80 -1.35 -0.03
CA LEU A 72 3.51 -1.88 1.30
C LEU A 72 4.21 -1.02 2.36
N ASN A 73 3.44 -0.47 3.28
CA ASN A 73 4.00 0.25 4.41
C ASN A 73 4.70 -0.72 5.38
N ASN A 74 5.82 -0.27 5.96
CA ASN A 74 6.64 -1.06 6.89
C ASN A 74 6.01 -1.25 8.29
N ASP A 75 4.87 -0.64 8.55
CA ASP A 75 4.04 -0.78 9.75
C ASP A 75 2.78 -1.63 9.51
N THR A 76 2.79 -2.47 8.48
CA THR A 76 1.73 -3.44 8.19
C THR A 76 2.11 -4.84 8.64
N ILE A 77 1.08 -5.65 8.96
CA ILE A 77 1.20 -7.08 9.27
C ILE A 77 0.25 -7.83 8.35
N PRO A 78 0.76 -8.42 7.26
CA PRO A 78 -0.06 -9.19 6.34
C PRO A 78 -0.58 -10.48 6.97
N LEU A 79 -1.78 -10.90 6.56
CA LEU A 79 -2.38 -12.17 6.94
C LEU A 79 -2.30 -13.17 5.78
N LYS A 80 -2.40 -14.46 6.09
CA LYS A 80 -2.30 -15.54 5.08
C LYS A 80 -3.25 -15.31 3.90
N GLY A 81 -2.72 -15.48 2.67
CA GLY A 81 -3.47 -15.31 1.43
C GLY A 81 -3.65 -13.85 0.96
N TRP A 82 -3.04 -12.89 1.65
CA TRP A 82 -3.19 -11.47 1.29
C TRP A 82 -2.68 -11.15 -0.11
N LEU A 83 -1.51 -11.69 -0.49
CA LEU A 83 -0.87 -11.39 -1.78
C LEU A 83 -1.52 -12.17 -2.92
N SER A 84 -1.82 -13.46 -2.71
CA SER A 84 -2.53 -14.26 -3.71
C SER A 84 -3.88 -13.68 -4.07
N ALA A 85 -4.64 -13.17 -3.08
CA ALA A 85 -5.92 -12.51 -3.35
C ALA A 85 -5.79 -11.28 -4.26
N LEU A 86 -4.71 -10.50 -4.15
CA LEU A 86 -4.44 -9.35 -5.03
C LEU A 86 -4.04 -9.82 -6.44
N VAL A 87 -3.10 -10.78 -6.51
CA VAL A 87 -2.56 -11.28 -7.79
C VAL A 87 -3.61 -12.04 -8.60
N GLU A 88 -4.44 -12.86 -7.95
CA GLU A 88 -5.54 -13.56 -8.61
C GLU A 88 -6.56 -12.57 -9.19
N ASP A 89 -6.92 -11.53 -8.43
CA ASP A 89 -7.88 -10.53 -8.89
C ASP A 89 -7.38 -9.77 -10.13
N ILE A 90 -6.15 -9.26 -10.08
CA ILE A 90 -5.61 -8.47 -11.20
C ILE A 90 -5.37 -9.33 -12.47
N ARG A 91 -5.02 -10.61 -12.28
CA ARG A 91 -4.85 -11.55 -13.42
C ARG A 91 -6.19 -11.95 -14.04
N ALA A 92 -7.23 -12.12 -13.23
CA ALA A 92 -8.56 -12.47 -13.70
C ALA A 92 -9.26 -11.34 -14.48
N HIS A 93 -8.81 -10.07 -14.33
CA HIS A 93 -9.47 -8.91 -14.89
C HIS A 93 -8.47 -8.02 -15.65
N ALA A 94 -8.41 -8.18 -16.97
CA ALA A 94 -7.45 -7.48 -17.83
C ALA A 94 -7.61 -5.95 -17.83
N ASP A 95 -8.77 -5.43 -17.47
CA ASP A 95 -9.11 -4.01 -17.38
C ASP A 95 -8.84 -3.39 -16.00
N VAL A 96 -8.36 -4.20 -15.04
CA VAL A 96 -7.97 -3.75 -13.70
C VAL A 96 -6.48 -3.46 -13.66
N ALA A 97 -6.09 -2.26 -13.24
CA ALA A 97 -4.69 -1.86 -13.06
C ALA A 97 -4.24 -1.79 -11.61
N VAL A 98 -5.17 -1.59 -10.68
CA VAL A 98 -4.87 -1.46 -9.25
C VAL A 98 -5.82 -2.30 -8.42
N VAL A 99 -5.25 -3.02 -7.43
CA VAL A 99 -6.02 -3.77 -6.43
C VAL A 99 -5.55 -3.39 -5.03
N GLY A 100 -6.46 -2.87 -4.20
CA GLY A 100 -6.19 -2.48 -2.82
C GLY A 100 -6.70 -3.50 -1.81
N SER A 101 -6.03 -3.59 -0.68
CA SER A 101 -6.34 -4.50 0.43
C SER A 101 -7.33 -3.92 1.43
N LYS A 102 -7.93 -4.77 2.26
CA LYS A 102 -8.59 -4.38 3.49
C LYS A 102 -7.53 -4.18 4.58
N LEU A 103 -7.53 -3.00 5.20
CA LEU A 103 -6.67 -2.73 6.35
C LEU A 103 -7.50 -2.68 7.62
N LEU A 104 -6.94 -3.26 8.67
CA LEU A 104 -7.52 -3.29 10.00
C LEU A 104 -6.64 -2.54 10.99
N PHE A 105 -7.25 -1.93 11.99
CA PHE A 105 -6.58 -1.46 13.19
C PHE A 105 -6.14 -2.63 14.08
N GLU A 106 -5.29 -2.38 15.08
CA GLU A 106 -4.84 -3.40 16.05
C GLU A 106 -5.99 -4.07 16.81
N ASP A 107 -7.10 -3.37 17.01
CA ASP A 107 -8.32 -3.89 17.66
C ASP A 107 -9.21 -4.73 16.73
N GLY A 108 -8.82 -4.89 15.47
CA GLY A 108 -9.54 -5.63 14.45
C GLY A 108 -10.66 -4.86 13.76
N SER A 109 -10.89 -3.59 14.11
CA SER A 109 -11.84 -2.75 13.39
C SER A 109 -11.28 -2.31 12.03
N ILE A 110 -12.17 -1.93 11.10
CA ILE A 110 -11.77 -1.50 9.75
C ILE A 110 -11.02 -0.17 9.83
N GLN A 111 -9.83 -0.12 9.26
CA GLN A 111 -9.12 1.12 8.99
C GLN A 111 -9.40 1.61 7.57
N HIS A 112 -9.32 0.68 6.59
CA HIS A 112 -9.53 0.97 5.18
C HIS A 112 -10.28 -0.18 4.49
N ALA A 113 -11.32 0.18 3.75
CA ALA A 113 -12.04 -0.71 2.82
C ALA A 113 -12.38 0.02 1.51
N GLY A 114 -11.42 0.84 1.05
CA GLY A 114 -11.53 1.72 -0.10
C GLY A 114 -11.66 3.19 0.28
N VAL A 115 -11.48 4.05 -0.70
CA VAL A 115 -11.60 5.51 -0.58
C VAL A 115 -12.84 5.99 -1.33
N ALA A 116 -13.64 6.83 -0.67
CA ALA A 116 -14.72 7.59 -1.29
C ALA A 116 -14.45 9.09 -1.15
N PHE A 117 -15.18 9.90 -1.93
CA PHE A 117 -15.08 11.35 -1.88
C PHE A 117 -16.35 11.94 -1.29
N SER A 118 -16.19 12.89 -0.36
CA SER A 118 -17.31 13.67 0.16
C SER A 118 -18.01 14.44 -0.96
N ARG A 119 -19.34 14.41 -0.98
CA ARG A 119 -20.11 15.20 -1.96
C ARG A 119 -20.03 16.71 -1.73
N GLU A 120 -19.79 17.11 -0.50
CA GLU A 120 -19.80 18.54 -0.11
C GLU A 120 -18.48 19.23 -0.37
N CYS A 121 -17.34 18.57 -0.03
CA CYS A 121 -16.02 19.19 -0.10
C CYS A 121 -15.04 18.45 -1.01
N LEU A 122 -15.46 17.35 -1.66
CA LEU A 122 -14.66 16.50 -2.53
C LEU A 122 -13.39 15.91 -1.83
N MET A 123 -13.35 15.95 -0.50
CA MET A 123 -12.22 15.35 0.25
C MET A 123 -12.35 13.83 0.24
N PRO A 124 -11.24 13.11 0.00
CA PRO A 124 -11.21 11.65 0.12
C PRO A 124 -11.27 11.22 1.59
N TYR A 125 -11.96 10.11 1.85
CA TYR A 125 -12.04 9.49 3.17
C TYR A 125 -12.07 7.96 3.06
N HIS A 126 -11.58 7.28 4.10
CA HIS A 126 -11.61 5.81 4.18
C HIS A 126 -13.02 5.32 4.50
N MET A 127 -13.54 4.46 3.61
CA MET A 127 -14.87 3.87 3.78
C MET A 127 -14.89 2.90 4.96
N TYR A 128 -15.98 2.95 5.73
CA TYR A 128 -16.27 2.04 6.85
C TYR A 128 -15.25 2.07 8.00
N ARG A 129 -14.41 3.13 8.10
CA ARG A 129 -13.44 3.31 9.18
C ARG A 129 -14.10 3.15 10.56
N GLY A 130 -13.47 2.35 11.46
CA GLY A 130 -14.00 2.02 12.79
C GLY A 130 -15.13 0.99 12.78
N GLY A 131 -15.57 0.52 11.60
CA GLY A 131 -16.60 -0.51 11.49
C GLY A 131 -16.08 -1.91 11.75
N ARG A 132 -16.99 -2.89 11.84
CA ARG A 132 -16.66 -4.31 12.06
C ARG A 132 -16.07 -4.94 10.80
N ALA A 133 -14.96 -5.68 10.94
CA ALA A 133 -14.27 -6.33 9.83
C ALA A 133 -15.15 -7.33 9.07
N GLU A 134 -16.11 -7.99 9.77
CA GLU A 134 -17.03 -8.98 9.21
C GLU A 134 -18.26 -8.36 8.54
N ALA A 135 -18.44 -7.03 8.61
CA ALA A 135 -19.59 -6.37 8.02
C ALA A 135 -19.73 -6.70 6.53
N ALA A 136 -20.91 -7.14 6.10
CA ALA A 136 -21.15 -7.57 4.72
C ALA A 136 -20.82 -6.49 3.70
N CYS A 137 -20.99 -5.22 4.05
CA CYS A 137 -20.62 -4.08 3.21
C CYS A 137 -19.11 -3.96 2.97
N ALA A 138 -18.27 -4.33 3.93
CA ALA A 138 -16.80 -4.29 3.80
C ALA A 138 -16.21 -5.57 3.19
N ASN A 139 -17.02 -6.62 3.00
CA ASN A 139 -16.57 -7.91 2.48
C ASN A 139 -17.06 -8.17 1.05
N ARG A 140 -17.17 -7.12 0.25
CA ARG A 140 -17.53 -7.19 -1.18
C ARG A 140 -16.42 -6.58 -2.02
N ARG A 141 -15.96 -7.33 -3.04
CA ARG A 141 -15.12 -6.78 -4.10
C ARG A 141 -15.84 -5.60 -4.77
N ARG A 142 -15.15 -4.49 -4.98
CA ARG A 142 -15.74 -3.27 -5.56
C ARG A 142 -14.76 -2.56 -6.47
N GLU A 143 -15.28 -2.05 -7.58
CA GLU A 143 -14.61 -0.98 -8.33
C GLU A 143 -14.78 0.33 -7.56
N LEU A 144 -13.68 1.04 -7.35
CA LEU A 144 -13.61 2.31 -6.61
C LEU A 144 -12.83 3.35 -7.40
N GLN A 145 -12.83 4.58 -6.91
CA GLN A 145 -12.02 5.63 -7.51
C GLN A 145 -10.57 5.55 -7.03
N CYS A 146 -10.37 5.22 -5.76
CA CYS A 146 -9.05 5.15 -5.15
C CYS A 146 -9.00 4.08 -4.06
N VAL A 147 -7.77 3.60 -3.79
CA VAL A 147 -7.38 2.78 -2.64
C VAL A 147 -6.08 3.35 -2.07
N THR A 148 -5.74 3.02 -0.81
CA THR A 148 -4.53 3.53 -0.18
C THR A 148 -3.26 2.77 -0.59
N ALA A 149 -2.15 3.47 -0.71
CA ALA A 149 -0.84 2.88 -0.94
C ALA A 149 -0.22 2.21 0.29
N ALA A 150 -0.88 2.21 1.44
CA ALA A 150 -0.42 1.44 2.59
C ALA A 150 -0.37 -0.08 2.30
N CYS A 151 -1.27 -0.58 1.43
CA CYS A 151 -1.13 -1.87 0.75
C CYS A 151 -1.90 -1.85 -0.58
N MET A 152 -1.18 -1.76 -1.69
CA MET A 152 -1.75 -1.61 -3.04
C MET A 152 -0.89 -2.36 -4.06
N LEU A 153 -1.52 -3.22 -4.88
CA LEU A 153 -0.87 -3.87 -6.02
C LEU A 153 -1.24 -3.12 -7.31
N VAL A 154 -0.23 -2.86 -8.16
CA VAL A 154 -0.39 -2.09 -9.40
C VAL A 154 0.27 -2.84 -10.55
N ARG A 155 -0.34 -2.84 -11.76
CA ARG A 155 0.36 -3.27 -12.99
C ARG A 155 1.55 -2.35 -13.25
N ARG A 156 2.75 -2.92 -13.32
CA ARG A 156 3.98 -2.16 -13.53
C ARG A 156 3.91 -1.32 -14.81
N SER A 157 3.46 -1.89 -15.92
CA SER A 157 3.33 -1.17 -17.20
C SER A 157 2.42 0.05 -17.11
N VAL A 158 1.34 -0.03 -16.32
CA VAL A 158 0.42 1.10 -16.10
C VAL A 158 1.02 2.14 -15.16
N PHE A 159 1.74 1.71 -14.10
CA PHE A 159 2.47 2.60 -13.20
C PHE A 159 3.51 3.42 -13.97
N GLU A 160 4.30 2.77 -14.84
CA GLU A 160 5.28 3.42 -15.69
C GLU A 160 4.63 4.36 -16.72
N GLN A 161 3.49 3.96 -17.32
CA GLN A 161 2.75 4.78 -18.28
C GLN A 161 2.26 6.12 -17.70
N VAL A 162 1.93 6.15 -16.39
CA VAL A 162 1.45 7.38 -15.72
C VAL A 162 2.57 8.12 -14.98
N ASP A 163 3.83 7.71 -15.18
CA ASP A 163 5.04 8.28 -14.55
C ASP A 163 5.05 8.15 -13.01
N GLY A 164 4.41 7.10 -12.49
CA GLY A 164 4.41 6.76 -11.08
C GLY A 164 3.72 7.77 -10.17
N PHE A 165 4.18 7.81 -8.91
CA PHE A 165 3.72 8.80 -7.94
C PHE A 165 4.28 10.19 -8.27
N ASP A 166 3.47 11.21 -8.09
CA ASP A 166 3.91 12.60 -8.21
C ASP A 166 4.78 12.98 -6.99
N GLU A 167 6.05 13.24 -7.24
CA GLU A 167 7.05 13.56 -6.20
C GLU A 167 6.86 14.96 -5.59
N GLY A 168 5.92 15.76 -6.09
CA GLY A 168 5.48 17.02 -5.49
C GLY A 168 4.67 16.83 -4.20
N TYR A 169 4.05 15.65 -4.02
CA TYR A 169 3.40 15.30 -2.75
C TYR A 169 4.45 14.93 -1.71
N ARG A 170 4.44 15.58 -0.56
CA ARG A 170 5.35 15.27 0.55
C ARG A 170 4.79 14.19 1.48
N ASN A 171 3.52 14.33 1.88
CA ASN A 171 2.82 13.40 2.78
C ASN A 171 1.31 13.49 2.54
N GLY A 172 0.73 12.43 2.02
CA GLY A 172 -0.71 12.28 1.79
C GLY A 172 -1.18 12.73 0.41
N PHE A 173 -2.23 12.06 -0.07
CA PHE A 173 -2.88 12.22 -1.37
C PHE A 173 -2.08 11.77 -2.60
N GLU A 174 -0.82 11.33 -2.46
CA GLU A 174 -0.04 10.77 -3.56
C GLU A 174 -0.67 9.50 -4.13
N ASP A 175 -1.30 8.68 -3.29
CA ASP A 175 -2.05 7.49 -3.70
C ASP A 175 -3.38 7.84 -4.39
N VAL A 176 -4.04 8.88 -3.92
CA VAL A 176 -5.26 9.41 -4.56
C VAL A 176 -4.95 9.95 -5.95
N ASP A 177 -3.89 10.76 -6.09
CA ASP A 177 -3.45 11.29 -7.37
C ASP A 177 -3.08 10.18 -8.35
N LEU A 178 -2.27 9.19 -7.92
CA LEU A 178 -1.90 8.03 -8.74
C LEU A 178 -3.15 7.28 -9.24
N CYS A 179 -4.08 7.00 -8.33
CA CYS A 179 -5.32 6.34 -8.68
C CYS A 179 -6.12 7.13 -9.73
N LEU A 180 -6.22 8.45 -9.59
CA LEU A 180 -6.96 9.31 -10.52
C LEU A 180 -6.24 9.41 -11.88
N LYS A 181 -4.89 9.45 -11.92
CA LYS A 181 -4.10 9.38 -13.16
C LYS A 181 -4.37 8.08 -13.92
N ILE A 182 -4.34 6.95 -13.22
CA ILE A 182 -4.60 5.62 -13.78
C ILE A 182 -6.03 5.54 -14.33
N ARG A 183 -7.02 6.06 -13.61
CA ARG A 183 -8.43 6.11 -14.09
C ARG A 183 -8.63 6.99 -15.33
N LYS A 184 -7.87 8.08 -15.48
CA LYS A 184 -7.90 8.91 -16.72
C LYS A 184 -7.47 8.11 -17.95
N GLN A 185 -6.73 7.03 -17.79
CA GLN A 185 -6.35 6.09 -18.86
C GLN A 185 -7.38 4.95 -19.04
N ALA A 186 -8.59 5.11 -18.49
CA ALA A 186 -9.71 4.15 -18.53
C ALA A 186 -9.44 2.81 -17.80
N TRP A 187 -8.42 2.71 -16.95
CA TRP A 187 -8.18 1.56 -16.10
C TRP A 187 -9.08 1.56 -14.86
N LYS A 188 -9.41 0.36 -14.39
CA LYS A 188 -10.17 0.14 -13.16
C LYS A 188 -9.27 0.00 -11.95
N ILE A 189 -9.79 0.48 -10.82
CA ILE A 189 -9.22 0.32 -9.48
C ILE A 189 -10.20 -0.47 -8.64
N VAL A 190 -9.72 -1.49 -7.96
CA VAL A 190 -10.56 -2.44 -7.24
C VAL A 190 -10.11 -2.58 -5.79
N TYR A 191 -11.06 -2.67 -4.89
CA TYR A 191 -10.89 -3.12 -3.52
C TYR A 191 -11.15 -4.62 -3.42
N GLN A 192 -10.18 -5.38 -2.88
CA GLN A 192 -10.24 -6.83 -2.68
C GLN A 192 -10.31 -7.16 -1.18
N PRO A 193 -11.48 -7.52 -0.63
CA PRO A 193 -11.66 -7.75 0.81
C PRO A 193 -10.98 -9.01 1.35
N LYS A 194 -10.57 -9.96 0.48
CA LYS A 194 -9.85 -11.16 0.90
C LYS A 194 -8.38 -10.89 1.18
N SER A 195 -7.82 -9.82 0.63
CA SER A 195 -6.48 -9.33 1.00
C SER A 195 -6.60 -8.53 2.28
N VAL A 196 -6.09 -9.05 3.39
CA VAL A 196 -6.26 -8.48 4.72
C VAL A 196 -4.92 -8.27 5.40
N LEU A 197 -4.70 -7.08 5.95
CA LEU A 197 -3.53 -6.73 6.75
C LEU A 197 -3.96 -5.91 7.97
N TYR A 198 -3.22 -6.03 9.08
CA TYR A 198 -3.23 -4.99 10.11
C TYR A 198 -2.31 -3.86 9.67
N HIS A 199 -2.69 -2.62 9.97
CA HIS A 199 -1.85 -1.43 9.72
C HIS A 199 -1.76 -0.62 11.01
N LEU A 200 -0.55 -0.64 11.61
CA LEU A 200 -0.26 -0.12 12.95
C LEU A 200 -0.12 1.40 12.99
N GLU A 201 -0.83 2.11 12.17
CA GLU A 201 -0.83 3.53 11.83
C GLU A 201 -0.18 4.46 12.88
N SER A 202 0.50 5.52 12.40
CA SER A 202 0.96 6.66 13.19
C SER A 202 2.05 6.38 14.24
N LYS A 203 2.79 5.28 14.14
CA LYS A 203 3.95 5.03 15.03
C LYS A 203 5.24 5.72 14.55
N THR A 204 5.19 6.45 13.43
CA THR A 204 6.32 7.27 12.96
C THR A 204 6.28 8.64 13.66
N PRO A 205 7.31 9.01 14.44
CA PRO A 205 7.37 10.33 15.09
C PRO A 205 7.29 11.48 14.08
N GLY A 206 6.46 12.49 14.37
CA GLY A 206 6.35 13.72 13.57
C GLY A 206 5.27 13.72 12.49
N ARG A 207 4.52 12.63 12.29
CA ARG A 207 3.31 12.66 11.47
C ARG A 207 2.20 13.39 12.24
N LYS A 208 1.87 14.62 11.84
CA LYS A 208 0.68 15.31 12.36
C LYS A 208 -0.54 14.58 11.80
N ILE A 209 -1.35 13.99 12.67
CA ILE A 209 -2.69 13.52 12.32
C ILE A 209 -3.46 14.78 11.94
N HIS A 210 -3.88 14.92 10.70
CA HIS A 210 -4.82 15.97 10.34
C HIS A 210 -6.14 15.68 11.07
N GLU A 211 -6.70 16.71 11.74
CA GLU A 211 -7.99 16.63 12.47
C GLU A 211 -9.19 16.24 11.58
N LEU A 212 -8.96 15.99 10.30
CA LEU A 212 -9.98 15.55 9.31
C LEU A 212 -10.15 14.01 9.27
N ASP A 213 -9.40 13.26 10.07
CA ASP A 213 -9.52 11.79 10.16
C ASP A 213 -10.52 11.31 11.23
N ASN A 214 -11.29 12.22 11.87
CA ASN A 214 -12.33 11.90 12.85
C ASN A 214 -13.74 12.07 12.30
#